data_ccb2aee7b3ff4d3b3959fdf4ef24ae64
#
_entry.id   ccb2aee7b3ff4d3b3959fdf4ef24ae64
#
_cell.length_a   1.000
_cell.length_b   1.000
_cell.length_c   1.000
_cell.angle_alpha   90.00
_cell.angle_beta   90.00
_cell.angle_gamma   90.00
#
_symmetry.space_group_name_H-M   'P 1'
#
loop_
_entity.id
_entity.type
_entity.pdbx_description
1 polymer ?
#
loop_
_entity_poly.entity_id
_entity_poly.type
_entity_poly.pdbx_seq_one_letter_code
_entity_poly.pdbx_strand_id
1 'polypeptide(L)'
;MRYTRLFSDDRGESHFDEVEIEFASTDYIAAAPALELSPAQEAIACRFMKAPGGWTSDWHPSSGRNLFVVMSGEWEVTASDGEARRFKTGDALLVEDVTGKGHSSRVVSEEDSVALMIEVSTEEISHR
;
A
#
# COMPACT_ATOMS: atom_id res chain seq x y z
N MET A 1 8.06 12.72 2.77
CA MET A 1 7.51 11.78 1.77
C MET A 1 6.18 11.27 2.23
N ARG A 2 5.22 11.22 1.32
CA ARG A 2 3.88 10.72 1.63
C ARG A 2 3.54 9.54 0.74
N TYR A 3 2.72 8.64 1.24
CA TYR A 3 2.11 7.60 0.43
C TYR A 3 0.62 7.47 0.79
N THR A 4 -0.13 6.82 -0.08
CA THR A 4 -1.59 6.73 0.05
C THR A 4 -1.99 5.60 1.00
N ARG A 5 -3.03 5.83 1.79
CA ARG A 5 -3.68 4.83 2.62
C ARG A 5 -5.13 4.69 2.19
N LEU A 6 -5.61 3.45 2.13
CA LEU A 6 -7.00 3.10 1.89
C LEU A 6 -7.54 2.45 3.16
N PHE A 7 -8.56 3.03 3.77
CA PHE A 7 -9.07 2.58 5.06
C PHE A 7 -10.59 2.60 5.09
N SER A 8 -11.19 1.88 6.04
CA SER A 8 -12.64 1.86 6.27
C SER A 8 -13.00 2.75 7.45
N ASP A 9 -14.09 3.49 7.32
CA ASP A 9 -14.67 4.26 8.43
C ASP A 9 -15.63 3.38 9.26
N ASP A 10 -16.23 3.98 10.29
CA ASP A 10 -17.12 3.27 11.22
C ASP A 10 -18.40 2.75 10.54
N ARG A 11 -18.73 3.27 9.36
CA ARG A 11 -19.92 2.87 8.59
C ARG A 11 -19.60 1.86 7.51
N GLY A 12 -18.35 1.43 7.41
CA GLY A 12 -17.92 0.49 6.39
C GLY A 12 -17.64 1.11 5.02
N GLU A 13 -17.62 2.45 4.93
CA GLU A 13 -17.23 3.15 3.71
C GLU A 13 -15.72 3.26 3.66
N SER A 14 -15.12 3.00 2.50
CA SER A 14 -13.67 3.14 2.36
C SER A 14 -13.30 4.51 1.79
N HIS A 15 -12.14 4.98 2.17
CA HIS A 15 -11.62 6.31 1.84
C HIS A 15 -10.13 6.25 1.62
N PHE A 16 -9.63 7.19 0.82
CA PHE A 16 -8.20 7.43 0.71
C PHE A 16 -7.79 8.61 1.59
N ASP A 17 -6.64 8.49 2.20
CA ASP A 17 -5.91 9.61 2.78
C ASP A 17 -4.41 9.39 2.57
N GLU A 18 -3.58 10.13 3.23
CA GLU A 18 -2.13 10.06 3.06
C GLU A 18 -1.43 9.86 4.38
N VAL A 19 -0.36 9.09 4.34
CA VAL A 19 0.53 8.83 5.47
C VAL A 19 1.83 9.58 5.22
N GLU A 20 2.22 10.41 6.19
CA GLU A 20 3.51 11.08 6.16
C GLU A 20 4.58 10.17 6.76
N ILE A 21 5.66 9.97 6.02
CA ILE A 21 6.80 9.20 6.52
C ILE A 21 7.77 10.15 7.20
N GLU A 22 8.05 9.88 8.49
CA GLU A 22 9.06 10.57 9.26
C GLU A 22 10.39 9.85 9.10
N PHE A 23 11.37 10.55 8.51
CA PHE A 23 12.72 10.02 8.36
C PHE A 23 13.60 10.53 9.49
N ALA A 24 14.42 9.65 10.04
CA ALA A 24 15.39 10.00 11.06
C ALA A 24 16.81 9.64 10.60
N SER A 25 17.75 10.55 10.78
CA SER A 25 19.16 10.31 10.48
C SER A 25 19.68 9.18 11.35
N THR A 26 20.30 8.18 10.73
CA THR A 26 20.68 6.94 11.40
C THR A 26 22.03 6.46 10.90
N ASP A 27 22.94 6.13 11.83
CA ASP A 27 24.20 5.46 11.51
C ASP A 27 23.93 3.97 11.35
N TYR A 28 23.35 3.60 10.20
CA TYR A 28 22.87 2.25 9.96
C TYR A 28 23.97 1.29 9.51
N ILE A 29 24.92 1.81 8.75
CA ILE A 29 26.04 1.01 8.23
C ILE A 29 27.33 1.61 8.79
N ALA A 30 28.12 0.78 9.49
CA ALA A 30 29.39 1.21 10.04
C ALA A 30 30.33 1.69 8.93
N ALA A 31 31.07 2.76 9.21
CA ALA A 31 32.04 3.37 8.29
C ALA A 31 31.42 3.96 7.00
N ALA A 32 30.12 4.23 7.02
CA ALA A 32 29.41 4.91 5.92
C ALA A 32 28.73 6.18 6.45
N PRO A 33 28.44 7.15 5.58
CA PRO A 33 27.63 8.30 5.98
C PRO A 33 26.26 7.87 6.51
N ALA A 34 25.65 8.69 7.36
CA ALA A 34 24.34 8.43 7.91
C ALA A 34 23.29 8.35 6.80
N LEU A 35 22.33 7.47 7.00
CA LEU A 35 21.11 7.36 6.18
C LEU A 35 19.93 7.90 6.95
N GLU A 36 18.87 8.23 6.24
CA GLU A 36 17.60 8.61 6.86
C GLU A 36 16.65 7.43 6.74
N LEU A 37 16.18 6.93 7.88
CA LEU A 37 15.28 5.78 7.94
C LEU A 37 13.93 6.17 8.51
N SER A 38 12.88 5.54 7.98
CA SER A 38 11.56 5.59 8.60
C SER A 38 11.54 4.71 9.85
N PRO A 39 10.54 4.88 10.74
CA PRO A 39 10.27 3.87 11.76
C PRO A 39 10.07 2.50 11.11
N ALA A 40 10.50 1.44 11.80
CA ALA A 40 10.30 0.09 11.31
C ALA A 40 8.84 -0.33 11.46
N GLN A 41 8.34 -1.07 10.48
CA GLN A 41 7.02 -1.67 10.50
C GLN A 41 7.19 -3.18 10.56
N GLU A 42 6.53 -3.84 11.51
CA GLU A 42 6.57 -5.29 11.59
C GLU A 42 5.86 -5.91 10.40
N ALA A 43 6.54 -6.81 9.71
CA ALA A 43 6.02 -7.53 8.56
C ALA A 43 5.73 -8.97 8.95
N ILE A 44 4.58 -9.48 8.50
CA ILE A 44 4.13 -10.86 8.75
C ILE A 44 4.51 -11.74 7.57
N ALA A 45 4.29 -11.26 6.34
CA ALA A 45 4.52 -12.01 5.12
C ALA A 45 4.86 -11.07 3.98
N CYS A 46 5.57 -11.57 3.00
CA CYS A 46 5.96 -10.80 1.82
C CYS A 46 5.81 -11.69 0.59
N ARG A 47 5.22 -11.15 -0.47
CA ARG A 47 5.12 -11.85 -1.75
C ARG A 47 5.10 -10.89 -2.91
N PHE A 48 5.48 -11.38 -4.07
CA PHE A 48 5.24 -10.68 -5.31
C PHE A 48 3.90 -11.11 -5.87
N MET A 49 3.20 -10.17 -6.49
CA MET A 49 1.93 -10.42 -7.16
C MET A 49 2.04 -9.96 -8.61
N LYS A 50 1.58 -10.78 -9.53
CA LYS A 50 1.54 -10.45 -10.94
C LYS A 50 0.10 -10.54 -11.42
N ALA A 51 -0.38 -9.46 -12.06
CA ALA A 51 -1.70 -9.42 -12.64
C ALA A 51 -1.60 -9.03 -14.12
N PRO A 52 -2.35 -9.70 -15.00
CA PRO A 52 -2.29 -9.37 -16.42
C PRO A 52 -2.88 -7.99 -16.71
N GLY A 53 -2.42 -7.38 -17.79
CA GLY A 53 -3.01 -6.13 -18.28
C GLY A 53 -4.51 -6.28 -18.45
N GLY A 54 -5.27 -5.30 -17.98
CA GLY A 54 -6.73 -5.33 -18.04
C GLY A 54 -7.42 -6.14 -16.94
N TRP A 55 -6.66 -6.74 -16.01
CA TRP A 55 -7.25 -7.47 -14.88
C TRP A 55 -8.14 -6.56 -14.04
N THR A 56 -9.28 -7.08 -13.59
CA THR A 56 -10.23 -6.34 -12.74
C THR A 56 -10.70 -7.21 -11.58
N SER A 57 -11.01 -6.57 -10.46
CA SER A 57 -11.69 -7.22 -9.34
C SER A 57 -13.05 -6.60 -9.09
N ASP A 58 -13.97 -7.40 -8.53
CA ASP A 58 -15.17 -6.87 -7.93
C ASP A 58 -14.86 -6.21 -6.58
N TRP A 59 -15.86 -5.54 -6.01
CA TRP A 59 -15.76 -4.93 -4.70
C TRP A 59 -15.49 -5.98 -3.63
N HIS A 60 -14.47 -5.73 -2.82
CA HIS A 60 -14.11 -6.62 -1.72
C HIS A 60 -13.26 -5.85 -0.69
N PRO A 61 -13.43 -6.15 0.60
CA PRO A 61 -12.51 -5.64 1.60
C PRO A 61 -11.16 -6.35 1.50
N SER A 62 -10.14 -5.73 2.07
CA SER A 62 -8.82 -6.36 2.17
C SER A 62 -8.85 -7.50 3.19
N SER A 63 -8.14 -8.59 2.90
CA SER A 63 -8.01 -9.72 3.82
C SER A 63 -7.11 -9.44 5.01
N GLY A 64 -6.35 -8.37 4.94
CA GLY A 64 -5.43 -7.95 5.99
C GLY A 64 -4.85 -6.60 5.66
N ARG A 65 -3.96 -6.12 6.49
CA ARG A 65 -3.29 -4.84 6.30
C ARG A 65 -2.06 -5.06 5.44
N ASN A 66 -2.08 -4.55 4.22
CA ASN A 66 -1.04 -4.82 3.23
C ASN A 66 -0.43 -3.53 2.70
N LEU A 67 0.89 -3.46 2.70
CA LEU A 67 1.61 -2.45 1.96
C LEU A 67 1.84 -2.97 0.54
N PHE A 68 1.32 -2.24 -0.43
CA PHE A 68 1.34 -2.60 -1.84
C PHE A 68 2.24 -1.61 -2.57
N VAL A 69 3.30 -2.11 -3.22
CA VAL A 69 4.25 -1.27 -3.94
C VAL A 69 4.30 -1.71 -5.39
N VAL A 70 3.98 -0.80 -6.31
CA VAL A 70 3.95 -1.10 -7.74
C VAL A 70 5.36 -1.10 -8.29
N MET A 71 5.77 -2.22 -8.87
CA MET A 71 7.10 -2.37 -9.49
C MET A 71 7.06 -2.18 -11.00
N SER A 72 5.95 -2.54 -11.63
CA SER A 72 5.73 -2.33 -13.07
C SER A 72 4.23 -2.26 -13.35
N GLY A 73 3.87 -1.70 -14.48
CA GLY A 73 2.48 -1.50 -14.85
C GLY A 73 1.80 -0.39 -14.07
N GLU A 74 0.50 -0.31 -14.17
CA GLU A 74 -0.30 0.73 -13.52
C GLU A 74 -1.63 0.18 -13.07
N TRP A 75 -2.04 0.58 -11.85
CA TRP A 75 -3.32 0.19 -11.25
C TRP A 75 -4.22 1.40 -11.07
N GLU A 76 -5.52 1.16 -11.12
CA GLU A 76 -6.51 2.10 -10.62
C GLU A 76 -7.29 1.40 -9.50
N VAL A 77 -7.34 2.03 -8.34
CA VAL A 77 -8.08 1.53 -7.17
C VAL A 77 -9.17 2.52 -6.85
N THR A 78 -10.40 2.02 -6.69
CA THR A 78 -11.57 2.84 -6.39
C THR A 78 -12.07 2.52 -4.99
N ALA A 79 -12.13 3.53 -4.14
CA ALA A 79 -12.73 3.43 -2.81
C ALA A 79 -14.26 3.45 -2.92
N SER A 80 -14.96 2.94 -1.91
CA SER A 80 -16.42 2.88 -1.95
C SER A 80 -17.09 4.25 -1.85
N ASP A 81 -16.35 5.29 -1.45
CA ASP A 81 -16.84 6.66 -1.47
C ASP A 81 -16.86 7.28 -2.88
N GLY A 82 -16.36 6.55 -3.88
CA GLY A 82 -16.35 6.95 -5.28
C GLY A 82 -15.03 7.54 -5.76
N GLU A 83 -14.09 7.80 -4.87
CA GLU A 83 -12.78 8.31 -5.27
C GLU A 83 -11.93 7.19 -5.90
N ALA A 84 -11.33 7.47 -7.06
CA ALA A 84 -10.40 6.57 -7.72
C ALA A 84 -9.03 7.20 -7.76
N ARG A 85 -7.99 6.41 -7.51
CA ARG A 85 -6.60 6.85 -7.62
C ARG A 85 -5.79 5.87 -8.43
N ARG A 86 -4.80 6.38 -9.14
CA ARG A 86 -3.89 5.57 -9.93
C ARG A 86 -2.55 5.43 -9.26
N PHE A 87 -1.98 4.23 -9.41
CA PHE A 87 -0.70 3.85 -8.80
C PHE A 87 0.18 3.26 -9.90
N LYS A 88 1.33 3.88 -10.10
CA LYS A 88 2.31 3.48 -11.12
C LYS A 88 3.62 3.07 -10.44
N THR A 89 4.58 2.67 -11.23
CA THR A 89 5.89 2.21 -10.75
C THR A 89 6.46 3.17 -9.71
N GLY A 90 6.79 2.63 -8.53
CA GLY A 90 7.33 3.38 -7.41
C GLY A 90 6.30 3.90 -6.43
N ASP A 91 5.00 3.83 -6.77
CA ASP A 91 3.94 4.26 -5.84
C ASP A 91 3.65 3.18 -4.82
N ALA A 92 3.34 3.61 -3.61
CA ALA A 92 2.96 2.74 -2.50
C ALA A 92 1.55 3.04 -2.03
N LEU A 93 0.81 1.98 -1.68
CA LEU A 93 -0.54 2.06 -1.15
C LEU A 93 -0.63 1.15 0.07
N LEU A 94 -1.01 1.70 1.22
CA LEU A 94 -1.33 0.90 2.40
C LEU A 94 -2.81 0.54 2.34
N VAL A 95 -3.09 -0.74 2.10
CA VAL A 95 -4.46 -1.26 1.97
C VAL A 95 -4.87 -1.82 3.32
N GLU A 96 -5.79 -1.14 3.98
CA GLU A 96 -6.26 -1.55 5.31
C GLU A 96 -7.78 -1.42 5.49
N ASP A 97 -8.52 -1.41 4.38
CA ASP A 97 -9.98 -1.43 4.38
C ASP A 97 -10.50 -2.85 4.62
N VAL A 98 -10.28 -3.35 5.83
CA VAL A 98 -10.54 -4.75 6.20
C VAL A 98 -12.00 -5.03 6.55
N THR A 99 -12.83 -4.00 6.62
CA THR A 99 -14.25 -4.12 6.97
C THR A 99 -15.11 -3.38 5.95
N GLY A 100 -16.39 -3.74 5.88
CA GLY A 100 -17.38 -3.02 5.10
C GLY A 100 -17.31 -3.29 3.61
N LYS A 101 -17.51 -2.24 2.83
CA LYS A 101 -17.67 -2.35 1.37
C LYS A 101 -16.39 -2.68 0.63
N GLY A 102 -15.24 -2.27 1.18
CA GLY A 102 -13.97 -2.50 0.52
C GLY A 102 -13.75 -1.60 -0.68
N HIS A 103 -13.02 -2.12 -1.64
CA HIS A 103 -12.60 -1.39 -2.84
C HIS A 103 -12.69 -2.29 -4.06
N SER A 104 -12.60 -1.69 -5.24
CA SER A 104 -12.38 -2.41 -6.48
C SER A 104 -11.07 -1.95 -7.10
N SER A 105 -10.45 -2.80 -7.91
CA SER A 105 -9.19 -2.48 -8.55
C SER A 105 -9.10 -3.05 -9.96
N ARG A 106 -8.27 -2.42 -10.77
CA ARG A 106 -8.00 -2.90 -12.12
C ARG A 106 -6.59 -2.51 -12.55
N VAL A 107 -6.00 -3.33 -13.39
CA VAL A 107 -4.75 -3.00 -14.08
C VAL A 107 -5.10 -2.23 -15.33
N VAL A 108 -4.68 -0.97 -15.40
CA VAL A 108 -5.01 -0.08 -16.54
C VAL A 108 -3.95 -0.08 -17.62
N SER A 109 -2.77 -0.63 -17.32
CA SER A 109 -1.72 -0.81 -18.33
C SER A 109 -2.05 -1.96 -19.27
N GLU A 110 -1.49 -1.93 -20.49
CA GLU A 110 -1.60 -3.04 -21.42
C GLU A 110 -0.72 -4.21 -21.00
N GLU A 111 0.47 -3.91 -20.49
CA GLU A 111 1.38 -4.91 -19.95
C GLU A 111 0.93 -5.38 -18.57
N ASP A 112 1.43 -6.55 -18.17
CA ASP A 112 1.22 -7.09 -16.84
C ASP A 112 1.78 -6.14 -15.78
N SER A 113 1.14 -6.10 -14.63
CA SER A 113 1.68 -5.41 -13.47
C SER A 113 2.30 -6.40 -12.49
N VAL A 114 3.48 -6.03 -11.99
CA VAL A 114 4.11 -6.73 -10.87
C VAL A 114 4.13 -5.77 -9.68
N ALA A 115 3.71 -6.27 -8.53
CA ALA A 115 3.71 -5.51 -7.29
C ALA A 115 4.32 -6.33 -6.17
N LEU A 116 4.90 -5.64 -5.21
CA LEU A 116 5.36 -6.25 -3.96
C LEU A 116 4.26 -6.02 -2.92
N MET A 117 3.79 -7.10 -2.30
CA MET A 117 2.81 -7.05 -1.22
C MET A 117 3.47 -7.47 0.08
N ILE A 118 3.39 -6.61 1.07
CA ILE A 118 3.91 -6.88 2.41
C ILE A 118 2.74 -6.81 3.37
N GLU A 119 2.37 -7.95 3.95
CA GLU A 119 1.39 -7.97 5.02
C GLU A 119 2.06 -7.46 6.29
N VAL A 120 1.50 -6.40 6.87
CA VAL A 120 2.07 -5.74 8.03
C VAL A 120 1.21 -5.97 9.25
N SER A 121 1.84 -5.94 10.42
CA SER A 121 1.13 -6.05 11.68
C SER A 121 0.17 -4.88 11.86
N THR A 122 -0.95 -5.12 12.56
CA THR A 122 -1.88 -4.07 12.95
C THR A 122 -1.27 -3.14 14.01
N GLU A 123 -0.17 -3.55 14.63
CA GLU A 123 0.53 -2.75 15.61
C GLU A 123 1.79 -2.16 15.00
N GLU A 124 1.99 -0.86 15.23
CA GLU A 124 3.23 -0.21 14.86
C GLU A 124 4.34 -0.63 15.83
N ILE A 125 5.55 -0.84 15.28
CA ILE A 125 6.73 -0.92 16.12
C ILE A 125 7.04 0.50 16.55
N SER A 126 6.64 0.86 17.76
CA SER A 126 6.85 2.21 18.25
C SER A 126 8.28 2.41 18.74
N HIS A 127 8.87 3.54 18.37
CA HIS A 127 10.05 4.11 19.03
C HIS A 127 11.32 3.27 18.99
N ARG A 128 11.63 2.72 17.86
CA ARG A 128 12.89 2.00 17.70
C ARG A 128 13.81 2.65 16.74
#